data_9467cef24706c30ebe2f7661f3072cd6
#
_entry.id   9467cef24706c30ebe2f7661f3072cd6
#
_cell.length_a   1.000
_cell.length_b   1.000
_cell.length_c   1.000
_cell.angle_alpha   90.00
_cell.angle_beta   90.00
_cell.angle_gamma   90.00
#
_symmetry.space_group_name_H-M   'P 1'
#
loop_
_entity.id
_entity.type
_entity.pdbx_description
1 polymer ?
#
loop_
_entity_poly.entity_id
_entity_poly.type
_entity_poly.pdbx_seq_one_letter_code
_entity_poly.pdbx_strand_id
1 'polypeptide(L)'
;MRLASITLLAVIISVVLSGCGKKSVSFKEQIQPVLNARCTRCHGSDVARGKIVMTSYATFMASHSVSGKEPLVVPGNPYQSRLYILCSTSQAHFRMPPDTSGITPLAPDELDLLRHWITEGAKDN
;
A
#
# COMPACT_ATOMS: atom_id res chain seq x y z
N MET A 1 -69.92 -5.00 27.09
CA MET A 1 -68.61 -4.36 27.17
C MET A 1 -67.59 -5.31 26.51
N ARG A 2 -67.08 -5.00 25.33
CA ARG A 2 -66.09 -5.83 24.60
C ARG A 2 -64.78 -5.08 24.59
N LEU A 3 -63.77 -5.61 25.29
CA LEU A 3 -62.42 -5.09 25.32
C LEU A 3 -61.73 -5.55 24.00
N ALA A 4 -61.36 -4.57 23.19
CA ALA A 4 -60.57 -4.79 21.99
C ALA A 4 -59.10 -4.91 22.37
N SER A 5 -58.51 -6.07 22.21
CA SER A 5 -57.06 -6.30 22.30
C SER A 5 -56.39 -5.70 21.09
N ILE A 6 -55.61 -4.65 21.29
CA ILE A 6 -54.72 -4.10 20.28
C ILE A 6 -53.41 -4.84 20.38
N THR A 7 -53.19 -5.80 19.49
CA THR A 7 -51.90 -6.47 19.29
C THR A 7 -50.97 -5.51 18.52
N LEU A 8 -50.03 -4.92 19.21
CA LEU A 8 -48.98 -4.08 18.63
C LEU A 8 -47.93 -4.99 17.96
N LEU A 9 -48.02 -5.11 16.63
CA LEU A 9 -47.05 -5.84 15.83
C LEU A 9 -45.78 -4.98 15.69
N ALA A 10 -44.79 -5.24 16.52
CA ALA A 10 -43.47 -4.63 16.42
C ALA A 10 -42.71 -5.21 15.20
N VAL A 11 -42.72 -4.50 14.10
CA VAL A 11 -41.90 -4.84 12.94
C VAL A 11 -40.47 -4.42 13.25
N ILE A 12 -39.63 -5.37 13.62
CA ILE A 12 -38.19 -5.15 13.78
C ILE A 12 -37.60 -5.09 12.37
N ILE A 13 -37.38 -3.87 11.87
CA ILE A 13 -36.65 -3.64 10.66
C ILE A 13 -35.16 -3.85 11.00
N SER A 14 -34.66 -5.06 10.74
CA SER A 14 -33.23 -5.36 10.75
C SER A 14 -32.60 -4.64 9.55
N VAL A 15 -32.08 -3.45 9.77
CA VAL A 15 -31.22 -2.75 8.81
C VAL A 15 -29.89 -3.53 8.76
N VAL A 16 -29.78 -4.43 7.80
CA VAL A 16 -28.51 -5.06 7.44
C VAL A 16 -27.67 -3.95 6.82
N LEU A 17 -26.85 -3.28 7.63
CA LEU A 17 -25.76 -2.45 7.13
C LEU A 17 -24.76 -3.39 6.43
N SER A 18 -25.00 -3.65 5.16
CA SER A 18 -23.97 -4.19 4.26
C SER A 18 -22.91 -3.11 4.11
N GLY A 19 -22.03 -3.03 5.09
CA GLY A 19 -20.83 -2.23 5.00
C GLY A 19 -20.03 -2.74 3.82
N CYS A 20 -20.03 -1.98 2.73
CA CYS A 20 -19.08 -2.18 1.62
C CYS A 20 -17.69 -1.89 2.18
N GLY A 21 -17.13 -2.85 2.92
CA GLY A 21 -15.77 -2.78 3.43
C GLY A 21 -14.85 -2.71 2.23
N LYS A 22 -14.20 -1.57 2.00
CA LYS A 22 -13.12 -1.48 1.01
C LYS A 22 -12.14 -2.60 1.34
N LYS A 23 -11.98 -3.52 0.40
CA LYS A 23 -11.03 -4.62 0.54
C LYS A 23 -9.65 -4.00 0.75
N SER A 24 -8.96 -4.36 1.83
CA SER A 24 -7.62 -3.83 2.11
C SER A 24 -6.66 -4.24 1.01
N VAL A 25 -5.68 -3.38 0.74
CA VAL A 25 -4.64 -3.68 -0.26
C VAL A 25 -3.75 -4.78 0.27
N SER A 26 -3.59 -5.85 -0.52
CA SER A 26 -2.73 -6.99 -0.19
C SER A 26 -1.29 -6.73 -0.62
N PHE A 27 -0.35 -6.93 0.29
CA PHE A 27 1.07 -6.89 -0.05
C PHE A 27 1.42 -7.98 -1.06
N LYS A 28 1.07 -9.22 -0.76
CA LYS A 28 1.44 -10.38 -1.57
C LYS A 28 0.83 -10.35 -2.98
N GLU A 29 -0.46 -10.00 -3.07
CA GLU A 29 -1.19 -10.08 -4.34
C GLU A 29 -1.07 -8.82 -5.20
N GLN A 30 -0.82 -7.65 -4.59
CA GLN A 30 -0.88 -6.39 -5.29
C GLN A 30 0.42 -5.57 -5.21
N ILE A 31 1.04 -5.44 -4.04
CA ILE A 31 2.25 -4.62 -3.88
C ILE A 31 3.49 -5.36 -4.36
N GLN A 32 3.69 -6.64 -3.96
CA GLN A 32 4.86 -7.40 -4.36
C GLN A 32 5.00 -7.52 -5.88
N PRO A 33 3.94 -7.75 -6.68
CA PRO A 33 4.03 -7.71 -8.14
C PRO A 33 4.53 -6.37 -8.70
N VAL A 34 4.08 -5.24 -8.15
CA VAL A 34 4.58 -3.91 -8.56
C VAL A 34 6.06 -3.76 -8.23
N LEU A 35 6.49 -4.15 -7.01
CA LEU A 35 7.91 -4.13 -6.63
C LEU A 35 8.76 -5.01 -7.56
N ASN A 36 8.27 -6.20 -7.91
CA ASN A 36 8.97 -7.11 -8.82
C ASN A 36 9.13 -6.51 -10.22
N ALA A 37 8.10 -5.85 -10.73
CA ALA A 37 8.14 -5.26 -12.06
C ALA A 37 9.00 -3.99 -12.13
N ARG A 38 9.04 -3.19 -11.08
CA ARG A 38 9.61 -1.83 -11.09
C ARG A 38 10.91 -1.67 -10.29
N CYS A 39 11.15 -2.51 -9.29
CA CYS A 39 12.18 -2.25 -8.27
C CYS A 39 13.25 -3.35 -8.16
N THR A 40 12.85 -4.62 -8.16
CA THR A 40 13.75 -5.74 -7.79
C THR A 40 14.91 -5.95 -8.76
N ARG A 41 14.82 -5.45 -10.00
CA ARG A 41 15.95 -5.48 -10.94
C ARG A 41 17.19 -4.75 -10.39
N CYS A 42 16.99 -3.70 -9.60
CA CYS A 42 18.05 -2.92 -8.97
C CYS A 42 18.10 -3.08 -7.45
N HIS A 43 16.98 -3.43 -6.84
CA HIS A 43 16.82 -3.63 -5.40
C HIS A 43 16.40 -5.07 -5.08
N GLY A 44 17.09 -6.03 -5.70
CA GLY A 44 16.92 -7.46 -5.50
C GLY A 44 17.99 -8.07 -4.60
N SER A 45 17.94 -9.39 -4.44
CA SER A 45 18.92 -10.11 -3.62
C SER A 45 20.33 -10.09 -4.22
N ASP A 46 20.43 -10.19 -5.57
CA ASP A 46 21.71 -10.25 -6.26
C ASP A 46 22.31 -8.86 -6.51
N VAL A 47 21.44 -7.86 -6.70
CA VAL A 47 21.81 -6.47 -6.91
C VAL A 47 21.05 -5.62 -5.90
N ALA A 48 21.65 -5.39 -4.76
CA ALA A 48 21.04 -4.59 -3.68
C ALA A 48 21.59 -3.14 -3.72
N ARG A 49 21.23 -2.37 -4.75
CA ARG A 49 21.65 -0.97 -4.84
C ARG A 49 21.19 -0.19 -3.62
N GLY A 50 22.12 0.53 -3.00
CA GLY A 50 21.86 1.26 -1.76
C GLY A 50 21.59 0.37 -0.55
N LYS A 51 21.91 -0.93 -0.62
CA LYS A 51 21.60 -1.94 0.41
C LYS A 51 20.08 -2.13 0.63
N ILE A 52 19.29 -1.83 -0.40
CA ILE A 52 17.83 -1.96 -0.37
C ILE A 52 17.46 -3.27 -1.09
N VAL A 53 16.66 -4.11 -0.43
CA VAL A 53 16.19 -5.40 -0.96
C VAL A 53 14.67 -5.45 -0.84
N MET A 54 13.98 -5.58 -2.00
CA MET A 54 12.51 -5.53 -2.10
C MET A 54 11.91 -6.86 -2.58
N THR A 55 12.59 -7.97 -2.35
CA THR A 55 12.17 -9.31 -2.83
C THR A 55 11.14 -10.00 -1.92
N SER A 56 10.97 -9.53 -0.71
CA SER A 56 9.97 -10.01 0.24
C SER A 56 9.53 -8.88 1.18
N TYR A 57 8.40 -9.06 1.84
CA TYR A 57 7.93 -8.10 2.84
C TYR A 57 8.99 -7.84 3.93
N ALA A 58 9.56 -8.90 4.48
CA ALA A 58 10.54 -8.81 5.56
C ALA A 58 11.79 -8.00 5.16
N THR A 59 12.39 -8.32 4.00
CA THR A 59 13.57 -7.62 3.49
C THR A 59 13.26 -6.18 3.11
N PHE A 60 12.08 -5.95 2.53
CA PHE A 60 11.63 -4.63 2.14
C PHE A 60 11.42 -3.71 3.34
N MET A 61 10.68 -4.17 4.36
CA MET A 61 10.41 -3.37 5.56
C MET A 61 11.64 -3.16 6.44
N ALA A 62 12.63 -4.06 6.37
CA ALA A 62 13.92 -3.89 7.04
C ALA A 62 14.86 -2.94 6.30
N SER A 63 14.59 -2.59 5.04
CA SER A 63 15.43 -1.71 4.26
C SER A 63 15.25 -0.24 4.66
N HIS A 64 16.36 0.50 4.60
CA HIS A 64 16.39 1.93 4.93
C HIS A 64 16.88 2.74 3.72
N SER A 65 16.72 4.05 3.78
CA SER A 65 17.30 4.96 2.79
C SER A 65 18.83 4.78 2.71
N VAL A 66 19.44 5.25 1.63
CA VAL A 66 20.91 5.16 1.42
C VAL A 66 21.68 5.79 2.60
N SER A 67 21.12 6.79 3.26
CA SER A 67 21.70 7.39 4.47
C SER A 67 21.64 6.47 5.69
N GLY A 68 20.86 5.38 5.64
CA GLY A 68 20.60 4.48 6.75
C GLY A 68 19.72 5.04 7.87
N LYS A 69 19.26 6.30 7.72
CA LYS A 69 18.56 7.02 8.79
C LYS A 69 17.03 6.97 8.67
N GLU A 70 16.53 6.84 7.46
CA GLU A 70 15.09 6.93 7.20
C GLU A 70 14.54 5.59 6.72
N PRO A 71 13.44 5.10 7.29
CA PRO A 71 12.79 3.89 6.78
C PRO A 71 12.26 4.15 5.36
N LEU A 72 12.22 3.12 4.53
CA LEU A 72 11.62 3.25 3.20
C LEU A 72 10.11 3.43 3.29
N VAL A 73 9.47 2.79 4.25
CA VAL A 73 8.04 2.85 4.50
C VAL A 73 7.79 3.22 5.94
N VAL A 74 6.95 4.21 6.14
CA VAL A 74 6.38 4.59 7.45
C VAL A 74 4.91 4.15 7.43
N PRO A 75 4.55 3.05 8.10
CA PRO A 75 3.17 2.58 8.14
C PRO A 75 2.19 3.68 8.56
N GLY A 76 1.10 3.82 7.82
CA GLY A 76 0.11 4.87 8.05
C GLY A 76 0.44 6.23 7.43
N ASN A 77 1.67 6.44 6.96
CA ASN A 77 2.08 7.77 6.46
C ASN A 77 2.85 7.71 5.13
N PRO A 78 2.16 7.72 3.98
CA PRO A 78 2.80 7.68 2.68
C PRO A 78 3.70 8.89 2.41
N TYR A 79 3.35 10.07 2.90
CA TYR A 79 4.12 11.30 2.67
C TYR A 79 5.39 11.43 3.52
N GLN A 80 5.57 10.53 4.49
CA GLN A 80 6.83 10.35 5.23
C GLN A 80 7.56 9.06 4.78
N SER A 81 6.97 8.28 3.91
CA SER A 81 7.56 7.09 3.35
C SER A 81 8.48 7.45 2.19
N ARG A 82 9.79 7.21 2.35
CA ARG A 82 10.79 7.56 1.34
C ARG A 82 10.48 6.93 -0.02
N LEU A 83 10.02 5.69 -0.02
CA LEU A 83 9.59 4.99 -1.24
C LEU A 83 8.53 5.78 -2.00
N TYR A 84 7.43 6.16 -1.33
CA TYR A 84 6.34 6.87 -1.98
C TYR A 84 6.78 8.22 -2.52
N ILE A 85 7.56 8.98 -1.73
CA ILE A 85 8.09 10.29 -2.15
C ILE A 85 8.91 10.15 -3.43
N LEU A 86 9.83 9.17 -3.50
CA LEU A 86 10.68 8.96 -4.66
C LEU A 86 9.92 8.44 -5.88
N CYS A 87 8.88 7.63 -5.69
CA CYS A 87 8.08 7.12 -6.81
C CYS A 87 7.09 8.16 -7.36
N SER A 88 6.63 9.11 -6.54
CA SER A 88 5.62 10.10 -6.91
C SER A 88 6.19 11.45 -7.36
N THR A 89 7.49 11.69 -7.15
CA THR A 89 8.09 12.98 -7.52
C THR A 89 8.19 13.18 -9.03
N SER A 90 7.94 14.41 -9.47
CA SER A 90 8.20 14.83 -10.86
C SER A 90 9.68 15.19 -11.12
N GLN A 91 10.51 15.27 -10.08
CA GLN A 91 11.91 15.61 -10.21
C GLN A 91 12.73 14.42 -10.70
N ALA A 92 13.10 14.40 -11.96
CA ALA A 92 13.76 13.28 -12.64
C ALA A 92 15.00 12.75 -11.92
N HIS A 93 15.80 13.66 -11.32
CA HIS A 93 17.04 13.29 -10.60
C HIS A 93 16.82 12.50 -9.31
N PHE A 94 15.62 12.58 -8.73
CA PHE A 94 15.28 11.91 -7.48
C PHE A 94 14.28 10.78 -7.67
N ARG A 95 13.66 10.69 -8.85
CA ARG A 95 12.60 9.70 -9.11
C ARG A 95 13.13 8.28 -9.12
N MET A 96 12.32 7.37 -8.60
CA MET A 96 12.48 5.92 -8.73
C MET A 96 11.29 5.31 -9.47
N PRO A 97 11.51 4.41 -10.44
CA PRO A 97 12.80 4.08 -11.06
C PRO A 97 13.45 5.29 -11.77
N PRO A 98 14.81 5.35 -11.85
CA PRO A 98 15.48 6.43 -12.57
C PRO A 98 15.20 6.36 -14.09
N ASP A 99 15.13 7.50 -14.76
CA ASP A 99 14.90 7.55 -16.21
C ASP A 99 15.95 6.80 -17.01
N THR A 100 17.18 6.72 -16.50
CA THR A 100 18.30 6.00 -17.12
C THR A 100 18.23 4.48 -16.96
N SER A 101 17.27 3.97 -16.17
CA SER A 101 17.15 2.52 -15.89
C SER A 101 16.51 1.73 -17.02
N GLY A 102 15.80 2.39 -17.94
CA GLY A 102 14.93 1.75 -18.94
C GLY A 102 13.68 1.07 -18.33
N ILE A 103 13.40 1.31 -17.05
CA ILE A 103 12.19 0.84 -16.37
C ILE A 103 11.18 1.98 -16.36
N THR A 104 9.97 1.70 -16.83
CA THR A 104 8.88 2.69 -16.79
C THR A 104 8.55 3.08 -15.35
N PRO A 105 8.38 4.39 -15.04
CA PRO A 105 7.88 4.83 -13.75
C PRO A 105 6.56 4.18 -13.37
N LEU A 106 6.23 4.19 -12.08
CA LEU A 106 4.95 3.68 -11.61
C LEU A 106 3.81 4.43 -12.30
N ALA A 107 2.83 3.68 -12.77
CA ALA A 107 1.59 4.25 -13.31
C ALA A 107 0.76 4.90 -12.18
N PRO A 108 -0.16 5.82 -12.50
CA PRO A 108 -0.97 6.50 -11.49
C PRO A 108 -1.75 5.54 -10.57
N ASP A 109 -2.26 4.44 -11.10
CA ASP A 109 -2.95 3.39 -10.35
C ASP A 109 -2.00 2.59 -9.45
N GLU A 110 -0.77 2.31 -9.90
CA GLU A 110 0.27 1.67 -9.08
C GLU A 110 0.71 2.60 -7.93
N LEU A 111 0.82 3.90 -8.18
CA LEU A 111 1.11 4.90 -7.14
C LEU A 111 -0.02 5.01 -6.12
N ASP A 112 -1.27 5.01 -6.58
CA ASP A 112 -2.44 5.08 -5.71
C ASP A 112 -2.57 3.80 -4.85
N LEU A 113 -2.31 2.64 -5.45
CA LEU A 113 -2.26 1.36 -4.76
C LEU A 113 -1.21 1.37 -3.63
N LEU A 114 0.01 1.83 -3.95
CA LEU A 114 1.10 1.96 -2.97
C LEU A 114 0.72 2.91 -1.84
N ARG A 115 0.12 4.05 -2.16
CA ARG A 115 -0.36 5.03 -1.20
C ARG A 115 -1.40 4.45 -0.26
N HIS A 116 -2.39 3.72 -0.79
CA HIS A 116 -3.42 3.07 0.02
C HIS A 116 -2.85 2.01 0.95
N TRP A 117 -1.99 1.13 0.43
CA TRP A 117 -1.33 0.10 1.24
C TRP A 117 -0.57 0.71 2.42
N ILE A 118 0.21 1.77 2.19
CA ILE A 118 0.94 2.46 3.26
C ILE A 118 -0.03 3.09 4.26
N THR A 119 -1.10 3.77 3.77
CA THR A 119 -2.11 4.41 4.62
C THR A 119 -2.83 3.40 5.52
N GLU A 120 -3.07 2.18 5.03
CA GLU A 120 -3.69 1.08 5.77
C GLU A 120 -2.74 0.39 6.76
N GLY A 121 -1.52 0.88 6.90
CA GLY A 121 -0.54 0.40 7.85
C GLY A 121 0.53 -0.52 7.27
N ALA A 122 0.67 -0.57 5.94
CA ALA A 122 1.70 -1.33 5.23
C ALA A 122 1.79 -2.79 5.70
N LYS A 123 0.68 -3.50 5.73
CA LYS A 123 0.56 -4.84 6.31
C LYS A 123 1.14 -5.92 5.40
N ASP A 124 1.62 -7.01 6.01
CA ASP A 124 1.97 -8.27 5.35
C ASP A 124 0.73 -9.15 5.25
N ASN A 125 0.02 -9.11 4.12
CA ASN A 125 -1.26 -9.78 3.92
C ASN A 125 -1.45 -10.31 2.49
#